data_971516282929793a384054ae6086b91c
#
_entry.id   971516282929793a384054ae6086b91c
#
_cell.length_a   1.000
_cell.length_b   1.000
_cell.length_c   1.000
_cell.angle_alpha   90.00
_cell.angle_beta   90.00
_cell.angle_gamma   90.00
#
_symmetry.space_group_name_H-M   'P 1'
#
loop_
_entity.id
_entity.type
_entity.pdbx_description
1 polymer ?
#
loop_
_entity_poly.entity_id
_entity_poly.type
_entity_poly.pdbx_seq_one_letter_code
_entity_poly.pdbx_strand_id
1 'polypeptide(L)'
;MLLKPLWLTVSPEGTLLSHDLFEGIFARAALASDIEVVEEFPTDYMVSAQRLHRWTRGDWQLLPWIISGTTKTPLPHDRLSGIARWKMVDNLRRTLCAPFTLFTLLTCWLLTPENAAIWTLFILVMVALPAFLPVLPFLFPRREWITFRSYFSVITSHLVTAAVMTALNLTFLAHQAFLMXDAIXRTLVRVFITRRLLLQWVPAAXTAXLLQSGMAXYXQKMVAAPIFAGVLTLYVTWTDPETLLLCAPLACLWALSPALALWTSRSPIIPSQSRPSRTDIRTLRLTARRTWRFFETFVTPADNMLPPDNFQEAPSPVLARRTSPTNIGLYLLCAINARDFGWAGLQDTVERLESTLKTVRNMEKYRGHLYNWYNTETLEPLNPLYVSTVDSGNFAGHLITVASTCREWLTQEADFHDWRAGLSDAITIAIMEITFKNGVRLQLTKQQRALLRSLGKLKNAILSAPADKTSVTLTHFLQQAKIIADHAXXXXPXXEEASIASSRDPAFWASAPLRTLESHLRDFDQSRKSGLLERXQKLEYEAQQLANEMDFSFLRDTSRKLLSIGFLVQGRYSG
;
A
#
# COMPACT_ATOMS: atom_id res chain seq x y z
N MET A 1 16.54 -24.19 13.45
CA MET A 1 17.26 -25.19 14.26
C MET A 1 18.40 -25.89 13.51
N LEU A 2 18.31 -26.13 12.21
CA LEU A 2 19.37 -26.78 11.38
C LEU A 2 20.59 -25.86 11.09
N LEU A 3 20.45 -24.54 11.16
CA LEU A 3 21.51 -23.58 10.86
C LEU A 3 22.55 -23.44 12.00
N LYS A 4 22.16 -23.73 13.23
CA LYS A 4 23.02 -23.53 14.39
C LYS A 4 24.27 -24.43 14.40
N PRO A 5 24.20 -25.73 14.09
CA PRO A 5 25.38 -26.57 14.01
C PRO A 5 26.35 -26.18 12.89
N LEU A 6 25.81 -25.85 11.72
CA LEU A 6 26.62 -25.43 10.57
C LEU A 6 27.34 -24.11 10.84
N TRP A 7 26.68 -23.18 11.50
CA TRP A 7 27.19 -21.86 11.83
C TRP A 7 28.37 -21.93 12.80
N LEU A 8 28.26 -22.76 13.83
CA LEU A 8 29.31 -22.94 14.85
C LEU A 8 30.61 -23.55 14.30
N THR A 9 30.51 -24.30 13.22
CA THR A 9 31.69 -24.88 12.57
C THR A 9 32.42 -23.91 11.62
N VAL A 10 31.68 -22.91 11.09
CA VAL A 10 32.24 -21.96 10.10
C VAL A 10 32.79 -20.69 10.75
N SER A 11 32.17 -20.23 11.82
CA SER A 11 32.54 -18.99 12.50
C SER A 11 32.60 -19.20 14.01
N PRO A 12 33.69 -18.83 14.70
CA PRO A 12 33.73 -18.85 16.16
C PRO A 12 32.65 -17.97 16.73
N GLU A 13 32.00 -18.41 17.82
CA GLU A 13 30.97 -17.64 18.49
C GLU A 13 31.47 -16.25 18.86
N GLY A 14 30.69 -15.24 18.60
CA GLY A 14 30.96 -13.87 19.03
C GLY A 14 31.94 -13.09 18.16
N THR A 15 32.26 -13.55 16.93
CA THR A 15 33.27 -12.90 16.09
C THR A 15 32.71 -12.00 14.99
N LEU A 16 31.49 -12.26 14.49
CA LEU A 16 30.90 -11.52 13.38
C LEU A 16 29.64 -10.77 13.81
N LEU A 17 29.53 -9.52 13.37
CA LEU A 17 28.39 -8.63 13.74
C LEU A 17 27.08 -9.02 13.09
N SER A 18 27.06 -9.17 11.77
CA SER A 18 25.88 -9.53 10.99
C SER A 18 26.33 -9.83 9.59
N HIS A 19 25.93 -11.01 9.07
CA HIS A 19 26.49 -11.36 7.80
C HIS A 19 25.61 -12.14 6.89
N ASP A 20 24.55 -11.48 6.43
CA ASP A 20 23.59 -12.02 5.48
C ASP A 20 24.31 -12.64 4.26
N LEU A 21 25.32 -11.94 3.71
CA LEU A 21 26.09 -12.45 2.58
C LEU A 21 26.88 -13.72 2.96
N PHE A 22 27.58 -13.70 4.09
CA PHE A 22 28.42 -14.83 4.55
C PHE A 22 27.53 -16.04 4.88
N GLU A 23 26.43 -15.80 5.61
CA GLU A 23 25.44 -16.83 5.95
C GLU A 23 24.81 -17.44 4.68
N GLY A 24 24.42 -16.60 3.72
CA GLY A 24 23.83 -17.02 2.46
C GLY A 24 24.76 -17.87 1.60
N ILE A 25 26.08 -17.61 1.65
CA ILE A 25 27.08 -18.41 0.93
C ILE A 25 27.10 -19.85 1.46
N PHE A 26 27.09 -20.04 2.78
CA PHE A 26 27.18 -21.38 3.39
C PHE A 26 25.82 -22.06 3.53
N ALA A 27 24.77 -21.33 3.84
CA ALA A 27 23.42 -21.86 3.99
C ALA A 27 22.65 -21.99 2.66
N ARG A 28 23.22 -21.51 1.56
CA ARG A 28 22.63 -21.54 0.21
C ARG A 28 21.30 -20.78 0.15
N ALA A 29 21.38 -19.47 0.18
CA ALA A 29 20.21 -18.60 0.07
C ALA A 29 19.49 -18.82 -1.27
N ALA A 30 18.16 -18.82 -1.22
CA ALA A 30 17.28 -18.89 -2.39
C ALA A 30 16.22 -17.78 -2.32
N LEU A 31 15.68 -17.40 -3.47
CA LEU A 31 14.64 -16.39 -3.55
C LEU A 31 13.26 -17.06 -3.41
N ALA A 32 12.49 -16.66 -2.40
CA ALA A 32 11.09 -17.03 -2.24
C ALA A 32 10.23 -15.91 -2.86
N SER A 33 9.93 -16.04 -4.15
CA SER A 33 9.26 -14.99 -4.92
C SER A 33 7.76 -14.84 -4.59
N ASP A 34 7.20 -15.82 -3.88
CA ASP A 34 5.80 -15.86 -3.45
C ASP A 34 5.59 -15.32 -2.02
N ILE A 35 6.68 -14.91 -1.36
CA ILE A 35 6.65 -14.36 0.00
C ILE A 35 7.14 -12.91 -0.05
N GLU A 36 6.28 -11.98 0.32
CA GLU A 36 6.61 -10.57 0.43
C GLU A 36 6.55 -10.14 1.90
N VAL A 37 7.60 -9.48 2.38
CA VAL A 37 7.62 -8.90 3.72
C VAL A 37 7.78 -7.38 3.59
N VAL A 38 7.05 -6.65 4.41
CA VAL A 38 7.09 -5.19 4.45
C VAL A 38 7.92 -4.76 5.66
N GLU A 39 8.95 -3.97 5.43
CA GLU A 39 9.90 -3.50 6.43
C GLU A 39 9.97 -1.98 6.40
N GLU A 40 10.07 -1.36 7.57
CA GLU A 40 10.28 0.08 7.66
C GLU A 40 11.74 0.42 7.33
N PHE A 41 11.94 1.41 6.46
CA PHE A 41 13.26 1.96 6.16
C PHE A 41 13.54 3.13 7.13
N PRO A 42 14.78 3.28 7.66
CA PRO A 42 15.10 4.42 8.51
C PRO A 42 14.93 5.75 7.76
N THR A 43 14.00 6.56 8.19
CA THR A 43 13.74 7.89 7.61
C THR A 43 14.73 8.94 8.11
N ASP A 44 15.43 8.65 9.23
CA ASP A 44 16.40 9.53 9.83
C ASP A 44 17.80 9.23 9.30
N TYR A 45 18.51 10.28 8.84
CA TYR A 45 19.87 10.18 8.28
C TYR A 45 20.85 9.54 9.28
N MET A 46 20.80 9.93 10.57
CA MET A 46 21.76 9.42 11.56
C MET A 46 21.52 7.94 11.87
N VAL A 47 20.25 7.49 11.89
CA VAL A 47 19.92 6.07 12.05
C VAL A 47 20.48 5.27 10.84
N SER A 48 20.30 5.80 9.65
CA SER A 48 20.82 5.20 8.41
C SER A 48 22.36 5.17 8.42
N ALA A 49 23.01 6.26 8.83
CA ALA A 49 24.48 6.36 8.93
C ALA A 49 25.05 5.33 9.93
N GLN A 50 24.42 5.17 11.11
CA GLN A 50 24.85 4.18 12.09
C GLN A 50 24.65 2.74 11.61
N ARG A 51 23.54 2.48 10.87
CA ARG A 51 23.30 1.19 10.23
C ARG A 51 24.41 0.89 9.21
N LEU A 52 24.77 1.88 8.38
CA LEU A 52 25.86 1.77 7.41
C LEU A 52 27.21 1.52 8.08
N HIS A 53 27.52 2.24 9.17
CA HIS A 53 28.73 2.04 9.98
C HIS A 53 28.83 0.60 10.51
N ARG A 54 27.70 0.08 11.02
CA ARG A 54 27.65 -1.32 11.52
C ARG A 54 27.90 -2.32 10.39
N TRP A 55 27.25 -2.12 9.23
CA TRP A 55 27.44 -2.99 8.07
C TRP A 55 28.88 -2.98 7.57
N THR A 56 29.48 -1.78 7.47
CA THR A 56 30.91 -1.63 7.09
C THR A 56 31.80 -2.42 8.04
N ARG A 57 31.55 -2.32 9.35
CA ARG A 57 32.33 -3.10 10.34
C ARG A 57 32.19 -4.59 10.10
N GLY A 58 30.98 -5.07 9.84
CA GLY A 58 30.71 -6.46 9.52
C GLY A 58 31.46 -6.91 8.27
N ASP A 59 31.38 -6.15 7.19
CA ASP A 59 32.08 -6.46 5.93
C ASP A 59 33.60 -6.61 6.15
N TRP A 60 34.22 -5.68 6.92
CA TRP A 60 35.67 -5.71 7.20
C TRP A 60 36.05 -6.81 8.19
N GLN A 61 35.14 -7.32 9.00
CA GLN A 61 35.37 -8.51 9.81
C GLN A 61 35.60 -9.77 8.96
N LEU A 62 35.13 -9.78 7.70
CA LEU A 62 35.31 -10.91 6.76
C LEU A 62 36.68 -10.94 6.11
N LEU A 63 37.53 -9.92 6.32
CA LEU A 63 38.85 -9.80 5.66
C LEU A 63 39.73 -11.05 5.85
N PRO A 64 39.79 -11.70 7.03
CA PRO A 64 40.59 -12.95 7.18
C PRO A 64 40.12 -14.07 6.23
N TRP A 65 38.79 -14.22 6.03
CA TRP A 65 38.26 -15.25 5.10
C TRP A 65 38.53 -14.90 3.62
N ILE A 66 38.47 -13.61 3.29
CA ILE A 66 38.76 -13.13 1.93
C ILE A 66 40.23 -13.44 1.58
N ILE A 67 41.18 -13.22 2.51
CA ILE A 67 42.59 -13.43 2.31
C ILE A 67 42.94 -14.93 2.28
N SER A 68 42.50 -15.69 3.32
CA SER A 68 42.83 -17.11 3.44
C SER A 68 42.13 -18.00 2.40
N GLY A 69 40.94 -17.63 2.00
CA GLY A 69 40.11 -18.41 1.07
C GLY A 69 39.60 -19.73 1.65
N THR A 70 39.85 -20.00 2.95
CA THR A 70 39.50 -21.26 3.60
C THR A 70 38.84 -21.01 4.96
N THR A 71 37.99 -21.92 5.38
CA THR A 71 37.47 -22.01 6.74
C THR A 71 38.44 -22.89 7.57
N LYS A 72 38.44 -22.70 8.89
CA LYS A 72 39.34 -23.43 9.80
C LYS A 72 38.93 -24.89 10.05
N THR A 73 37.80 -25.31 9.52
CA THR A 73 37.28 -26.67 9.73
C THR A 73 37.19 -27.45 8.42
N PRO A 74 37.53 -28.75 8.42
CA PRO A 74 37.52 -29.57 7.19
C PRO A 74 36.11 -30.02 6.82
N LEU A 75 35.35 -29.13 6.17
CA LEU A 75 34.08 -29.49 5.55
C LEU A 75 34.29 -29.77 4.07
N PRO A 76 33.45 -30.63 3.43
CA PRO A 76 33.63 -31.00 2.02
C PRO A 76 33.57 -29.84 1.02
N HIS A 77 33.20 -28.65 1.46
CA HIS A 77 33.11 -27.44 0.63
C HIS A 77 33.88 -26.28 1.27
N ASP A 78 35.13 -26.51 1.68
CA ASP A 78 35.93 -25.57 2.49
C ASP A 78 36.43 -24.34 1.72
N ARG A 79 36.35 -24.34 0.40
CA ARG A 79 36.84 -23.20 -0.37
C ARG A 79 35.71 -22.28 -0.76
N LEU A 80 35.85 -21.02 -0.39
CA LEU A 80 34.97 -19.97 -0.89
C LEU A 80 35.05 -19.92 -2.42
N SER A 81 33.91 -19.96 -3.09
CA SER A 81 33.90 -19.83 -4.55
C SER A 81 34.45 -18.46 -4.98
N GLY A 82 34.95 -18.35 -6.18
CA GLY A 82 35.45 -17.09 -6.72
C GLY A 82 34.40 -15.99 -6.69
N ILE A 83 33.12 -16.35 -6.98
CA ILE A 83 31.98 -15.42 -6.94
C ILE A 83 31.72 -14.94 -5.50
N ALA A 84 31.78 -15.85 -4.52
CA ALA A 84 31.61 -15.49 -3.11
C ALA A 84 32.69 -14.50 -2.64
N ARG A 85 33.94 -14.77 -2.95
CA ARG A 85 35.06 -13.86 -2.63
C ARG A 85 34.88 -12.51 -3.33
N TRP A 86 34.53 -12.53 -4.61
CA TRP A 86 34.25 -11.30 -5.38
C TRP A 86 33.18 -10.43 -4.73
N LYS A 87 32.05 -11.04 -4.31
CA LYS A 87 30.96 -10.31 -3.62
C LYS A 87 31.44 -9.66 -2.33
N MET A 88 32.28 -10.39 -1.54
CA MET A 88 32.85 -9.82 -0.30
C MET A 88 33.79 -8.65 -0.61
N VAL A 89 34.68 -8.81 -1.62
CA VAL A 89 35.59 -7.73 -2.05
C VAL A 89 34.80 -6.52 -2.56
N ASP A 90 33.70 -6.74 -3.30
CA ASP A 90 32.85 -5.64 -3.79
C ASP A 90 32.21 -4.85 -2.63
N ASN A 91 31.80 -5.54 -1.55
CA ASN A 91 31.31 -4.84 -0.35
C ASN A 91 32.43 -3.95 0.24
N LEU A 92 33.65 -4.46 0.39
CA LEU A 92 34.78 -3.64 0.87
C LEU A 92 35.03 -2.45 -0.05
N ARG A 93 35.02 -2.66 -1.37
CA ARG A 93 35.20 -1.59 -2.37
C ARG A 93 34.13 -0.48 -2.18
N ARG A 94 32.87 -0.84 -1.96
CA ARG A 94 31.78 0.15 -1.75
C ARG A 94 32.05 1.03 -0.53
N THR A 95 32.56 0.45 0.56
CA THR A 95 32.87 1.23 1.78
C THR A 95 34.05 2.19 1.58
N LEU A 96 34.90 1.93 0.58
CA LEU A 96 36.05 2.77 0.25
C LEU A 96 35.70 3.92 -0.71
N CYS A 97 34.52 3.89 -1.36
CA CYS A 97 34.16 4.91 -2.37
C CYS A 97 34.18 6.33 -1.79
N ALA A 98 33.49 6.59 -0.66
CA ALA A 98 33.43 7.94 -0.08
C ALA A 98 34.84 8.42 0.39
N PRO A 99 35.61 7.61 1.15
CA PRO A 99 36.98 8.00 1.52
C PRO A 99 37.88 8.32 0.33
N PHE A 100 37.88 7.46 -0.71
CA PHE A 100 38.72 7.70 -1.87
C PHE A 100 38.27 8.86 -2.73
N THR A 101 36.94 9.09 -2.85
CA THR A 101 36.41 10.27 -3.55
C THR A 101 36.89 11.55 -2.86
N LEU A 102 36.77 11.62 -1.53
CA LEU A 102 37.24 12.77 -0.74
C LEU A 102 38.75 12.95 -0.88
N PHE A 103 39.51 11.86 -0.74
CA PHE A 103 40.96 11.87 -0.87
C PHE A 103 41.38 12.38 -2.26
N THR A 104 40.75 11.89 -3.34
CA THR A 104 41.05 12.32 -4.71
C THR A 104 40.77 13.81 -4.91
N LEU A 105 39.63 14.32 -4.38
CA LEU A 105 39.33 15.76 -4.43
C LEU A 105 40.44 16.59 -3.77
N LEU A 106 40.88 16.15 -2.56
CA LEU A 106 41.96 16.82 -1.84
C LEU A 106 43.27 16.80 -2.61
N THR A 107 43.61 15.63 -3.18
CA THR A 107 44.84 15.49 -3.99
C THR A 107 44.80 16.47 -5.18
N CYS A 108 43.67 16.56 -5.86
CA CYS A 108 43.51 17.46 -7.01
C CYS A 108 43.65 18.93 -6.60
N TRP A 109 43.09 19.32 -5.46
CA TRP A 109 43.11 20.72 -5.00
C TRP A 109 44.45 21.12 -4.38
N LEU A 110 45.18 20.19 -3.75
CA LEU A 110 46.38 20.51 -2.98
C LEU A 110 47.66 20.23 -3.74
N LEU A 111 47.67 19.24 -4.65
CA LEU A 111 48.88 18.80 -5.35
C LEU A 111 48.91 19.13 -6.85
N THR A 112 47.73 19.35 -7.48
CA THR A 112 47.66 19.65 -8.92
C THR A 112 46.69 20.81 -9.18
N PRO A 113 46.94 21.98 -8.58
CA PRO A 113 45.98 23.12 -8.66
C PRO A 113 45.72 23.60 -10.10
N GLU A 114 46.70 23.52 -10.99
CA GLU A 114 46.58 23.90 -12.42
C GLU A 114 45.55 23.05 -13.16
N ASN A 115 45.22 21.83 -12.68
CA ASN A 115 44.24 20.95 -13.30
C ASN A 115 43.04 20.69 -12.38
N ALA A 116 42.93 21.38 -11.25
CA ALA A 116 41.92 21.16 -10.21
C ALA A 116 40.51 21.21 -10.75
N ALA A 117 40.24 22.16 -11.66
CA ALA A 117 38.89 22.36 -12.25
C ALA A 117 38.45 21.10 -13.05
N ILE A 118 39.33 20.61 -13.92
CA ILE A 118 39.03 19.44 -14.78
C ILE A 118 38.78 18.20 -13.91
N TRP A 119 39.64 17.97 -12.92
CA TRP A 119 39.52 16.81 -12.03
C TRP A 119 38.28 16.92 -11.13
N THR A 120 38.00 18.11 -10.61
CA THR A 120 36.76 18.32 -9.80
C THR A 120 35.52 18.00 -10.64
N LEU A 121 35.44 18.55 -11.87
CA LEU A 121 34.33 18.28 -12.78
C LEU A 121 34.20 16.76 -13.06
N PHE A 122 35.32 16.11 -13.35
CA PHE A 122 35.34 14.65 -13.59
C PHE A 122 34.76 13.88 -12.39
N ILE A 123 35.22 14.20 -11.17
CA ILE A 123 34.74 13.54 -9.94
C ILE A 123 33.25 13.82 -9.71
N LEU A 124 32.78 15.07 -9.94
CA LEU A 124 31.37 15.40 -9.81
C LEU A 124 30.51 14.59 -10.78
N VAL A 125 30.97 14.46 -12.03
CA VAL A 125 30.28 13.64 -13.05
C VAL A 125 30.25 12.17 -12.60
N MET A 126 31.36 11.63 -12.07
CA MET A 126 31.43 10.25 -11.60
C MET A 126 30.47 9.98 -10.41
N VAL A 127 30.34 10.97 -9.51
CA VAL A 127 29.38 10.88 -8.37
C VAL A 127 27.93 10.96 -8.86
N ALA A 128 27.69 11.81 -9.88
CA ALA A 128 26.34 12.01 -10.44
C ALA A 128 25.88 10.82 -11.30
N LEU A 129 26.81 10.18 -12.01
CA LEU A 129 26.51 9.16 -13.03
C LEU A 129 25.53 8.08 -12.57
N PRO A 130 25.72 7.42 -11.40
CA PRO A 130 24.78 6.38 -10.96
C PRO A 130 23.34 6.88 -10.76
N ALA A 131 23.15 8.13 -10.34
CA ALA A 131 21.82 8.72 -10.14
C ALA A 131 21.15 9.06 -11.48
N PHE A 132 21.92 9.41 -12.51
CA PHE A 132 21.39 9.78 -13.82
C PHE A 132 21.23 8.60 -14.78
N LEU A 133 21.94 7.47 -14.58
CA LEU A 133 21.81 6.28 -15.43
C LEU A 133 20.36 5.79 -15.59
N PRO A 134 19.54 5.72 -14.52
CA PRO A 134 18.16 5.29 -14.67
C PRO A 134 17.27 6.24 -15.49
N VAL A 135 17.72 7.46 -15.75
CA VAL A 135 16.99 8.42 -16.59
C VAL A 135 17.15 8.12 -18.08
N LEU A 136 18.28 7.51 -18.47
CA LEU A 136 18.63 7.26 -19.89
C LEU A 136 17.53 6.53 -20.68
N PRO A 137 16.89 5.46 -20.16
CA PRO A 137 15.83 4.79 -20.90
C PRO A 137 14.62 5.69 -21.22
N PHE A 138 14.39 6.70 -20.37
CA PHE A 138 13.28 7.65 -20.56
C PHE A 138 13.59 8.72 -21.62
N LEU A 139 14.82 8.85 -22.08
CA LEU A 139 15.16 9.78 -23.16
C LEU A 139 14.71 9.28 -24.54
N PHE A 140 14.37 7.98 -24.64
CA PHE A 140 13.95 7.36 -25.90
C PHE A 140 12.49 6.91 -25.75
N PRO A 141 11.52 7.65 -26.30
CA PRO A 141 10.11 7.28 -26.18
C PRO A 141 9.81 5.95 -26.91
N ARG A 142 9.24 5.00 -26.18
CA ARG A 142 8.94 3.65 -26.69
C ARG A 142 7.45 3.38 -26.92
N ARG A 143 6.55 4.31 -26.57
CA ARG A 143 5.10 4.08 -26.66
C ARG A 143 4.38 5.25 -27.33
N GLU A 144 3.59 4.94 -28.32
CA GLU A 144 2.89 5.91 -29.18
C GLU A 144 1.69 6.60 -28.49
N TRP A 145 1.24 6.11 -27.33
CA TRP A 145 -0.04 6.55 -26.72
C TRP A 145 0.12 7.43 -25.48
N ILE A 146 1.34 7.90 -25.17
CA ILE A 146 1.59 8.75 -24.00
C ILE A 146 1.57 10.22 -24.45
N THR A 147 0.77 11.06 -23.77
CA THR A 147 0.75 12.49 -24.07
C THR A 147 2.11 13.13 -23.76
N PHE A 148 2.52 14.09 -24.57
CA PHE A 148 3.78 14.81 -24.44
C PHE A 148 3.95 15.41 -23.04
N ARG A 149 2.86 15.94 -22.47
CA ARG A 149 2.85 16.56 -21.14
C ARG A 149 3.15 15.51 -20.03
N SER A 150 2.53 14.32 -20.09
CA SER A 150 2.79 13.23 -19.13
C SER A 150 4.23 12.73 -19.23
N TYR A 151 4.72 12.57 -20.46
CA TYR A 151 6.09 12.13 -20.72
C TYR A 151 7.11 13.11 -20.12
N PHE A 152 6.94 14.40 -20.39
CA PHE A 152 7.82 15.45 -19.86
C PHE A 152 7.78 15.51 -18.33
N SER A 153 6.60 15.35 -17.73
CA SER A 153 6.44 15.33 -16.27
C SER A 153 7.24 14.18 -15.62
N VAL A 154 7.20 13.00 -16.23
CA VAL A 154 7.95 11.82 -15.73
C VAL A 154 9.46 12.07 -15.83
N ILE A 155 9.95 12.53 -16.98
CA ILE A 155 11.39 12.83 -17.16
C ILE A 155 11.85 13.89 -16.14
N THR A 156 11.09 14.98 -16.00
CA THR A 156 11.42 16.07 -15.06
C THR A 156 11.51 15.55 -13.63
N SER A 157 10.56 14.69 -13.24
CA SER A 157 10.55 14.07 -11.91
C SER A 157 11.83 13.24 -11.67
N HIS A 158 12.22 12.41 -12.66
CA HIS A 158 13.43 11.59 -12.56
C HIS A 158 14.70 12.44 -12.54
N LEU A 159 14.76 13.50 -13.36
CA LEU A 159 15.89 14.44 -13.38
C LEU A 159 16.04 15.17 -12.05
N VAL A 160 14.94 15.67 -11.48
CA VAL A 160 14.94 16.34 -10.18
C VAL A 160 15.41 15.37 -9.09
N THR A 161 14.89 14.14 -9.10
CA THR A 161 15.31 13.12 -8.14
C THR A 161 16.81 12.83 -8.26
N ALA A 162 17.34 12.65 -9.48
CA ALA A 162 18.76 12.40 -9.73
C ALA A 162 19.62 13.58 -9.25
N ALA A 163 19.19 14.82 -9.52
CA ALA A 163 19.90 16.02 -9.08
C ALA A 163 19.92 16.14 -7.55
N VAL A 164 18.77 15.90 -6.88
CA VAL A 164 18.66 15.92 -5.42
C VAL A 164 19.55 14.83 -4.80
N MET A 165 19.51 13.60 -5.33
CA MET A 165 20.34 12.50 -4.84
C MET A 165 21.84 12.83 -4.98
N THR A 166 22.24 13.42 -6.11
CA THR A 166 23.64 13.84 -6.33
C THR A 166 24.05 14.93 -5.32
N ALA A 167 23.19 15.94 -5.13
CA ALA A 167 23.45 17.03 -4.17
C ALA A 167 23.60 16.49 -2.74
N LEU A 168 22.72 15.55 -2.33
CA LEU A 168 22.81 14.91 -1.00
C LEU A 168 24.05 14.05 -0.86
N ASN A 169 24.44 13.28 -1.89
CA ASN A 169 25.67 12.49 -1.88
C ASN A 169 26.90 13.38 -1.70
N LEU A 170 26.95 14.52 -2.39
CA LEU A 170 28.05 15.50 -2.25
C LEU A 170 28.03 16.18 -0.87
N THR A 171 26.85 16.51 -0.37
CA THR A 171 26.66 17.14 0.96
C THR A 171 27.19 16.23 2.07
N PHE A 172 26.86 14.94 2.01
CA PHE A 172 27.23 14.00 3.06
C PHE A 172 28.57 13.31 2.80
N LEU A 173 29.27 13.61 1.69
CA LEU A 173 30.51 12.94 1.29
C LEU A 173 31.58 12.97 2.40
N ALA A 174 31.86 14.14 2.98
CA ALA A 174 32.86 14.28 4.03
C ALA A 174 32.45 13.47 5.28
N HIS A 175 31.19 13.57 5.74
CA HIS A 175 30.71 12.80 6.89
C HIS A 175 30.78 11.30 6.62
N GLN A 176 30.34 10.84 5.44
CA GLN A 176 30.40 9.42 5.08
C GLN A 176 31.84 8.91 4.99
N ALA A 177 32.77 9.71 4.47
CA ALA A 177 34.19 9.36 4.40
C ALA A 177 34.75 9.16 5.81
N PHE A 178 34.49 10.07 6.74
CA PHE A 178 34.92 9.93 8.15
C PHE A 178 34.26 8.74 8.82
N LEU A 179 32.98 8.53 8.59
CA LEU A 179 32.22 7.40 9.13
C LEU A 179 32.80 6.06 8.67
N MET A 180 33.13 5.94 7.40
CA MET A 180 33.78 4.74 6.83
C MET A 180 35.22 4.56 7.38
N UNK A 181 35.96 5.57 7.51
CA UNK A 181 37.19 5.53 7.94
C UNK A 181 37.27 5.09 9.29
N ASP A 182 36.28 5.57 10.22
CA ASP A 182 36.18 5.12 11.61
C ASP A 182 35.81 3.65 11.70
N ALA A 183 34.78 3.23 10.95
CA ALA A 183 34.33 1.84 10.92
C ALA A 183 35.46 0.89 10.51
N ILE A 184 36.20 1.22 9.50
CA ILE A 184 37.35 0.42 8.99
C ILE A 184 38.49 0.37 10.01
N UNK A 185 38.90 1.46 10.41
CA UNK A 185 39.88 1.56 11.29
C UNK A 185 39.69 0.83 12.47
N ARG A 186 38.51 1.03 13.12
CA ARG A 186 38.06 0.38 14.35
C ARG A 186 38.00 -1.14 14.21
N THR A 187 37.50 -1.63 13.08
CA THR A 187 37.38 -3.06 12.82
C THR A 187 38.75 -3.73 12.67
N LEU A 188 39.67 -3.14 11.92
CA LEU A 188 41.00 -3.70 11.73
C LEU A 188 41.76 -3.83 13.06
N VAL A 189 41.69 -2.78 13.90
CA VAL A 189 42.28 -2.82 15.25
C VAL A 189 41.62 -3.93 16.10
N ARG A 190 40.32 -4.05 16.05
CA ARG A 190 39.58 -5.05 16.82
C ARG A 190 39.84 -6.49 16.33
N VAL A 191 39.93 -6.70 15.02
CA VAL A 191 40.15 -8.03 14.44
C VAL A 191 41.59 -8.50 14.64
N PHE A 192 42.59 -7.62 14.38
CA PHE A 192 44.00 -8.03 14.31
C PHE A 192 44.80 -7.75 15.60
N ILE A 193 44.43 -6.72 16.39
CA ILE A 193 45.20 -6.29 17.55
C ILE A 193 44.50 -6.66 18.87
N THR A 194 43.35 -6.06 19.16
CA THR A 194 42.74 -6.18 20.50
C THR A 194 41.86 -7.44 20.68
N ARG A 195 41.27 -7.95 19.62
CA ARG A 195 40.34 -9.11 19.63
C ARG A 195 39.20 -8.97 20.64
N ARG A 196 38.76 -7.73 20.92
CA ARG A 196 37.70 -7.41 21.88
C ARG A 196 36.63 -6.52 21.24
N LEU A 197 35.41 -6.55 21.79
CA LEU A 197 34.28 -5.70 21.41
C LEU A 197 33.88 -5.86 19.93
N LEU A 198 34.05 -7.06 19.36
CA LEU A 198 33.72 -7.34 17.96
C LEU A 198 32.22 -7.17 17.69
N LEU A 199 31.35 -7.59 18.64
CA LEU A 199 29.89 -7.53 18.51
C LEU A 199 29.29 -6.24 19.09
N GLN A 200 30.07 -5.28 19.52
CA GLN A 200 29.54 -4.04 20.12
C GLN A 200 28.78 -3.22 19.07
N TRP A 201 27.48 -3.01 19.28
CA TRP A 201 26.66 -2.17 18.40
C TRP A 201 25.45 -1.61 19.17
N VAL A 202 24.82 -0.56 18.62
CA VAL A 202 23.63 0.06 19.17
C VAL A 202 22.47 -0.20 18.22
N PRO A 203 21.35 -0.76 18.72
CA PRO A 203 20.17 -0.98 17.87
C PRO A 203 19.60 0.31 17.29
N ALA A 204 19.01 0.24 16.13
CA ALA A 204 18.40 1.39 15.46
C ALA A 204 17.30 2.05 16.31
N ALA A 205 16.53 1.27 16.99
CA ALA A 205 15.51 1.78 17.93
C ALA A 205 16.13 2.59 19.10
N UNK A 206 17.25 2.18 19.52
CA UNK A 206 17.90 2.83 20.48
C UNK A 206 18.44 4.06 20.03
N THR A 207 18.88 4.09 18.84
CA THR A 207 19.40 5.29 18.20
C THR A 207 18.28 6.32 17.94
N ALA A 208 17.19 5.90 17.43
CA ALA A 208 16.03 6.76 17.19
C ALA A 208 15.50 7.45 18.47
N UNK A 209 15.72 6.77 19.33
CA UNK A 209 15.36 7.23 20.55
C UNK A 209 16.23 8.28 21.09
N LEU A 210 17.36 8.16 20.94
CA LEU A 210 18.38 9.14 21.35
C LEU A 210 18.39 10.41 20.48
N LEU A 211 17.92 10.33 19.24
CA LEU A 211 17.95 11.42 18.27
C LEU A 211 16.81 12.43 18.39
N GLN A 212 15.90 12.25 19.35
CA GLN A 212 14.84 13.24 19.63
C GLN A 212 15.38 14.58 20.17
N SER A 213 16.68 14.70 20.38
CA SER A 213 17.35 15.87 20.99
C SER A 213 17.70 17.02 20.02
N GLY A 214 17.20 17.00 18.81
CA GLY A 214 17.30 18.15 17.89
C GLY A 214 18.69 18.40 17.30
N MET A 215 18.96 19.65 16.90
CA MET A 215 20.16 20.10 16.15
C MET A 215 21.46 19.77 16.89
N ALA A 216 21.51 19.85 18.19
CA ALA A 216 22.69 19.53 18.99
C ALA A 216 23.21 18.08 18.79
N UNK A 217 22.58 17.25 18.56
CA UNK A 217 22.89 15.94 18.32
C UNK A 217 23.58 15.74 17.07
N TYR A 218 22.79 16.29 16.07
CA TYR A 218 23.41 16.24 14.73
C TYR A 218 24.79 16.93 14.65
N UNK A 219 24.97 17.95 15.26
CA UNK A 219 26.10 18.63 15.25
C UNK A 219 27.19 17.95 15.86
N GLN A 220 26.83 17.28 17.04
CA GLN A 220 27.85 16.54 17.81
C GLN A 220 28.33 15.30 17.04
N LYS A 221 27.42 14.53 16.47
CA LYS A 221 27.71 13.30 15.74
C LYS A 221 28.42 13.54 14.40
N MET A 222 28.18 14.69 13.75
CA MET A 222 28.72 15.01 12.45
C MET A 222 29.83 16.08 12.51
N VAL A 223 30.34 16.42 13.69
CA VAL A 223 31.31 17.52 13.93
C VAL A 223 32.56 17.43 13.04
N ALA A 224 33.00 16.26 12.68
CA ALA A 224 34.20 16.07 11.84
C ALA A 224 34.09 16.75 10.48
N ALA A 225 32.91 16.72 9.84
CA ALA A 225 32.72 17.31 8.51
C ALA A 225 32.79 18.84 8.52
N PRO A 226 32.08 19.58 9.41
CA PRO A 226 32.27 21.04 9.52
C PRO A 226 33.68 21.49 9.90
N ILE A 227 34.33 20.79 10.87
CA ILE A 227 35.72 21.12 11.26
C ILE A 227 36.65 20.94 10.05
N PHE A 228 36.51 19.81 9.35
CA PHE A 228 37.32 19.52 8.14
C PHE A 228 37.09 20.61 7.07
N ALA A 229 35.85 20.99 6.83
CA ALA A 229 35.51 22.06 5.87
C ALA A 229 36.18 23.39 6.23
N GLY A 230 36.16 23.75 7.52
CA GLY A 230 36.81 24.97 8.03
C GLY A 230 38.32 24.94 7.88
N VAL A 231 38.96 23.82 8.26
CA VAL A 231 40.42 23.64 8.14
C VAL A 231 40.85 23.69 6.67
N LEU A 232 40.11 22.99 5.79
CA LEU A 232 40.37 22.99 4.34
C LEU A 232 40.28 24.38 3.75
N THR A 233 39.21 25.11 4.08
CA THR A 233 38.99 26.49 3.59
C THR A 233 40.13 27.41 4.02
N LEU A 234 40.52 27.38 5.31
CA LEU A 234 41.63 28.18 5.84
C LEU A 234 42.94 27.84 5.15
N TYR A 235 43.24 26.55 4.99
CA TYR A 235 44.47 26.08 4.34
C TYR A 235 44.56 26.57 2.89
N VAL A 236 43.47 26.33 2.09
CA VAL A 236 43.43 26.72 0.66
C VAL A 236 43.51 28.25 0.51
N THR A 237 42.81 29.00 1.39
CA THR A 237 42.88 30.48 1.36
C THR A 237 44.32 30.97 1.56
N TRP A 238 45.10 30.28 2.39
CA TRP A 238 46.48 30.65 2.70
C TRP A 238 47.48 30.23 1.63
N THR A 239 47.25 29.04 0.99
CA THR A 239 48.25 28.45 0.04
C THR A 239 47.93 28.77 -1.42
N ASP A 240 46.65 28.72 -1.82
CA ASP A 240 46.20 28.92 -3.21
C ASP A 240 44.80 29.46 -3.29
N PRO A 241 44.62 30.81 -3.15
CA PRO A 241 43.30 31.40 -3.16
C PRO A 241 42.48 31.17 -4.43
N GLU A 242 43.10 30.85 -5.57
CA GLU A 242 42.38 30.59 -6.83
C GLU A 242 41.59 29.29 -6.75
N THR A 243 42.15 28.24 -6.14
CA THR A 243 41.48 26.95 -5.92
C THR A 243 40.31 27.08 -4.95
N LEU A 244 40.26 28.16 -4.14
CA LEU A 244 39.13 28.40 -3.21
C LEU A 244 37.78 28.41 -3.93
N LEU A 245 37.70 28.97 -5.14
CA LEU A 245 36.45 29.05 -5.91
C LEU A 245 35.91 27.64 -6.24
N LEU A 246 36.80 26.65 -6.37
CA LEU A 246 36.40 25.28 -6.69
C LEU A 246 36.00 24.49 -5.43
N CYS A 247 36.74 24.65 -4.34
CA CYS A 247 36.49 23.85 -3.10
C CYS A 247 35.42 24.47 -2.20
N ALA A 248 35.23 25.81 -2.22
CA ALA A 248 34.31 26.53 -1.32
C ALA A 248 32.84 26.02 -1.41
N PRO A 249 32.27 25.78 -2.60
CA PRO A 249 30.89 25.24 -2.64
C PRO A 249 30.75 23.90 -1.91
N LEU A 250 31.68 22.98 -2.08
CA LEU A 250 31.66 21.68 -1.39
C LEU A 250 31.95 21.85 0.11
N ALA A 251 32.91 22.68 0.48
CA ALA A 251 33.22 22.98 1.88
C ALA A 251 31.98 23.57 2.60
N CYS A 252 31.26 24.47 1.91
CA CYS A 252 30.02 25.05 2.43
C CYS A 252 28.96 23.96 2.66
N LEU A 253 28.77 23.03 1.70
CA LEU A 253 27.85 21.91 1.86
C LEU A 253 28.26 21.00 3.03
N TRP A 254 29.56 20.72 3.19
CA TRP A 254 30.06 19.91 4.31
C TRP A 254 29.88 20.60 5.66
N ALA A 255 30.08 21.90 5.73
CA ALA A 255 29.84 22.69 6.95
C ALA A 255 28.35 22.69 7.31
N LEU A 256 27.44 22.76 6.33
CA LEU A 256 26.00 22.74 6.53
C LEU A 256 25.42 21.33 6.67
N SER A 257 26.23 20.28 6.49
CA SER A 257 25.73 18.90 6.44
C SER A 257 24.92 18.48 7.69
N PRO A 258 25.24 18.90 8.94
CA PRO A 258 24.39 18.54 10.08
C PRO A 258 22.99 19.16 10.02
N ALA A 259 22.89 20.40 9.54
CA ALA A 259 21.59 21.08 9.40
C ALA A 259 20.76 20.44 8.28
N LEU A 260 21.41 20.10 7.16
CA LEU A 260 20.75 19.41 6.03
C LEU A 260 20.32 18.01 6.42
N ALA A 261 21.13 17.28 7.22
CA ALA A 261 20.77 15.95 7.74
C ALA A 261 19.52 16.03 8.62
N LEU A 262 19.47 17.00 9.53
CA LEU A 262 18.28 17.22 10.37
C LEU A 262 17.05 17.60 9.53
N TRP A 263 17.22 18.46 8.55
CA TRP A 263 16.13 18.91 7.67
C TRP A 263 15.55 17.74 6.86
N THR A 264 16.40 16.92 6.26
CA THR A 264 15.97 15.74 5.47
C THR A 264 15.36 14.64 6.33
N SER A 265 15.72 14.58 7.63
CA SER A 265 15.21 13.57 8.58
C SER A 265 13.84 13.94 9.17
N ARG A 266 13.40 15.19 9.01
CA ARG A 266 12.08 15.60 9.48
C ARG A 266 10.99 14.94 8.67
N SER A 267 9.97 14.44 9.36
CA SER A 267 8.78 13.89 8.70
C SER A 267 8.19 14.94 7.77
N PRO A 268 7.87 14.59 6.54
CA PRO A 268 7.27 15.56 5.63
C PRO A 268 5.94 16.03 6.22
N ILE A 269 5.74 17.34 6.22
CA ILE A 269 4.44 17.93 6.54
C ILE A 269 3.54 17.59 5.36
N ILE A 270 2.61 16.66 5.57
CA ILE A 270 1.62 16.32 4.55
C ILE A 270 0.81 17.61 4.31
N PRO A 271 0.85 18.18 3.11
CA PRO A 271 0.09 19.41 2.86
C PRO A 271 -1.38 19.18 3.21
N SER A 272 -1.98 20.16 3.87
CA SER A 272 -3.41 20.09 4.22
C SER A 272 -4.29 19.88 2.98
N GLN A 273 -3.80 20.30 1.81
CA GLN A 273 -4.46 20.10 0.52
C GLN A 273 -4.58 18.62 0.10
N SER A 274 -3.73 17.71 0.65
CA SER A 274 -3.84 16.28 0.36
C SER A 274 -4.88 15.57 1.22
N ARG A 275 -5.41 16.24 2.25
CA ARG A 275 -6.52 15.70 3.05
C ARG A 275 -7.84 16.08 2.38
N PRO A 276 -8.72 15.12 2.07
CA PRO A 276 -10.00 15.46 1.47
C PRO A 276 -10.79 16.41 2.40
N SER A 277 -11.39 17.41 1.82
CA SER A 277 -12.23 18.35 2.57
C SER A 277 -13.49 17.63 3.09
N ARG A 278 -14.16 18.21 4.08
CA ARG A 278 -15.45 17.67 4.56
C ARG A 278 -16.47 17.57 3.42
N THR A 279 -16.40 18.49 2.46
CA THR A 279 -17.27 18.48 1.27
C THR A 279 -16.92 17.29 0.37
N ASP A 280 -15.62 17.02 0.16
CA ASP A 280 -15.19 15.88 -0.66
C ASP A 280 -15.60 14.56 -0.02
N ILE A 281 -15.39 14.40 1.29
CA ILE A 281 -15.78 13.20 2.05
C ILE A 281 -17.30 12.99 1.89
N ARG A 282 -18.10 14.05 2.07
CA ARG A 282 -19.54 13.98 1.91
C ARG A 282 -19.93 13.57 0.49
N THR A 283 -19.31 14.18 -0.52
CA THR A 283 -19.57 13.86 -1.94
C THR A 283 -19.26 12.39 -2.22
N LEU A 284 -18.12 11.90 -1.76
CA LEU A 284 -17.70 10.50 -1.93
C LEU A 284 -18.70 9.55 -1.25
N ARG A 285 -19.11 9.83 -0.02
CA ARG A 285 -20.11 9.02 0.70
C ARG A 285 -21.43 8.94 -0.04
N LEU A 286 -21.94 10.09 -0.53
CA LEU A 286 -23.22 10.13 -1.27
C LEU A 286 -23.10 9.40 -2.61
N THR A 287 -21.95 9.50 -3.29
CA THR A 287 -21.69 8.73 -4.52
C THR A 287 -21.68 7.23 -4.23
N ALA A 288 -20.97 6.81 -3.18
CA ALA A 288 -20.90 5.40 -2.76
C ALA A 288 -22.31 4.88 -2.38
N ARG A 289 -23.13 5.69 -1.67
CA ARG A 289 -24.52 5.31 -1.32
C ARG A 289 -25.39 5.12 -2.58
N ARG A 290 -25.20 5.96 -3.59
CA ARG A 290 -25.87 5.79 -4.90
C ARG A 290 -25.40 4.52 -5.61
N THR A 291 -24.11 4.22 -5.55
CA THR A 291 -23.55 2.97 -6.11
C THR A 291 -24.16 1.74 -5.43
N TRP A 292 -24.27 1.76 -4.08
CA TRP A 292 -24.90 0.66 -3.33
C TRP A 292 -26.35 0.39 -3.78
N ARG A 293 -27.07 1.41 -4.22
CA ARG A 293 -28.44 1.26 -4.74
C ARG A 293 -28.52 0.24 -5.88
N PHE A 294 -27.50 0.16 -6.76
CA PHE A 294 -27.47 -0.81 -7.86
C PHE A 294 -27.63 -2.24 -7.32
N PHE A 295 -26.81 -2.59 -6.32
CA PHE A 295 -26.86 -3.92 -5.73
C PHE A 295 -28.13 -4.12 -4.89
N GLU A 296 -28.57 -3.10 -4.17
CA GLU A 296 -29.77 -3.11 -3.36
C GLU A 296 -31.03 -3.38 -4.23
N THR A 297 -31.02 -2.90 -5.46
CA THR A 297 -32.14 -3.03 -6.41
C THR A 297 -32.08 -4.36 -7.20
N PHE A 298 -30.90 -4.73 -7.70
CA PHE A 298 -30.78 -5.77 -8.72
C PHE A 298 -30.25 -7.12 -8.21
N VAL A 299 -29.70 -7.19 -6.99
CA VAL A 299 -29.28 -8.47 -6.41
C VAL A 299 -30.47 -9.05 -5.64
N THR A 300 -31.20 -9.94 -6.28
CA THR A 300 -32.48 -10.46 -5.81
C THR A 300 -32.48 -12.00 -5.80
N PRO A 301 -33.42 -12.63 -5.05
CA PRO A 301 -33.57 -14.08 -5.13
C PRO A 301 -33.92 -14.60 -6.53
N ALA A 302 -34.58 -13.79 -7.38
CA ALA A 302 -34.91 -14.16 -8.76
C ALA A 302 -33.65 -14.34 -9.61
N ASP A 303 -32.58 -13.58 -9.29
CA ASP A 303 -31.26 -13.69 -9.92
C ASP A 303 -30.27 -14.48 -9.04
N ASN A 304 -30.77 -15.39 -8.21
CA ASN A 304 -29.98 -16.26 -7.34
C ASN A 304 -29.00 -15.49 -6.43
N MET A 305 -29.36 -14.25 -6.04
CA MET A 305 -28.53 -13.36 -5.22
C MET A 305 -27.18 -13.04 -5.90
N LEU A 306 -27.11 -13.05 -7.22
CA LEU A 306 -25.94 -12.66 -8.01
C LEU A 306 -26.11 -11.25 -8.58
N PRO A 307 -25.05 -10.44 -8.65
CA PRO A 307 -25.13 -9.11 -9.28
C PRO A 307 -25.19 -9.26 -10.81
N PRO A 308 -26.07 -8.51 -11.48
CA PRO A 308 -26.00 -8.45 -12.95
C PRO A 308 -24.76 -7.67 -13.40
N ASP A 309 -24.40 -7.80 -14.68
CA ASP A 309 -23.23 -7.13 -15.26
C ASP A 309 -23.41 -5.61 -15.27
N ASN A 310 -24.56 -5.15 -15.79
CA ASN A 310 -24.87 -3.72 -15.88
C ASN A 310 -26.36 -3.51 -16.06
N PHE A 311 -26.76 -2.24 -15.91
CA PHE A 311 -28.10 -1.78 -16.23
C PHE A 311 -27.99 -0.60 -17.21
N GLN A 312 -28.54 -0.77 -18.40
CA GLN A 312 -28.61 0.27 -19.43
C GLN A 312 -29.89 1.09 -19.20
N GLU A 313 -29.77 2.40 -19.00
CA GLU A 313 -30.93 3.30 -18.82
C GLU A 313 -31.49 3.78 -20.15
N ALA A 314 -30.64 4.02 -21.15
CA ALA A 314 -31.01 4.60 -22.42
C ALA A 314 -30.40 3.82 -23.58
N PRO A 315 -31.05 3.68 -24.76
CA PRO A 315 -32.36 4.26 -25.15
C PRO A 315 -33.58 3.59 -24.51
N SER A 316 -33.42 2.37 -23.95
CA SER A 316 -34.47 1.66 -23.24
C SER A 316 -33.84 0.94 -22.02
N PRO A 317 -34.57 0.80 -20.91
CA PRO A 317 -34.06 0.09 -19.74
C PRO A 317 -33.82 -1.39 -20.06
N VAL A 318 -32.58 -1.85 -19.89
CA VAL A 318 -32.21 -3.26 -20.11
C VAL A 318 -31.26 -3.70 -18.99
N LEU A 319 -31.62 -4.75 -18.29
CA LEU A 319 -30.78 -5.38 -17.26
C LEU A 319 -30.01 -6.54 -17.93
N ALA A 320 -28.68 -6.48 -17.87
CA ALA A 320 -27.81 -7.53 -18.42
C ALA A 320 -27.72 -8.67 -17.39
N ARG A 321 -28.59 -9.67 -17.51
CA ARG A 321 -28.72 -10.82 -16.58
C ARG A 321 -27.60 -11.85 -16.79
N ARG A 322 -26.37 -11.37 -16.70
CA ARG A 322 -25.16 -12.19 -16.70
C ARG A 322 -24.20 -11.64 -15.64
N THR A 323 -23.33 -12.48 -15.13
CA THR A 323 -22.38 -12.10 -14.08
C THR A 323 -21.01 -12.73 -14.34
N SER A 324 -19.97 -12.15 -13.75
CA SER A 324 -18.59 -12.64 -13.80
C SER A 324 -18.03 -12.85 -12.39
N PRO A 325 -16.93 -13.60 -12.23
CA PRO A 325 -16.30 -13.73 -10.91
C PRO A 325 -15.91 -12.38 -10.30
N THR A 326 -15.43 -11.43 -11.10
CA THR A 326 -15.12 -10.06 -10.64
C THR A 326 -16.37 -9.35 -10.14
N ASN A 327 -17.50 -9.44 -10.87
CA ASN A 327 -18.77 -8.81 -10.47
C ASN A 327 -19.25 -9.37 -9.13
N ILE A 328 -19.21 -10.69 -8.96
CA ILE A 328 -19.60 -11.37 -7.72
C ILE A 328 -18.73 -10.89 -6.56
N GLY A 329 -17.40 -10.91 -6.75
CA GLY A 329 -16.45 -10.47 -5.73
C GLY A 329 -16.65 -9.01 -5.31
N LEU A 330 -16.86 -8.12 -6.28
CA LEU A 330 -17.15 -6.69 -6.02
C LEU A 330 -18.44 -6.53 -5.22
N TYR A 331 -19.49 -7.28 -5.56
CA TYR A 331 -20.75 -7.24 -4.79
C TYR A 331 -20.54 -7.67 -3.34
N LEU A 332 -19.79 -8.75 -3.08
CA LEU A 332 -19.49 -9.20 -1.71
C LEU A 332 -18.81 -8.08 -0.90
N LEU A 333 -17.83 -7.40 -1.50
CA LEU A 333 -17.15 -6.27 -0.83
C LEU A 333 -18.09 -5.07 -0.65
N CYS A 334 -18.97 -4.81 -1.63
CA CYS A 334 -19.96 -3.72 -1.51
C CYS A 334 -20.96 -3.98 -0.37
N ALA A 335 -21.36 -5.24 -0.17
CA ALA A 335 -22.24 -5.63 0.95
C ALA A 335 -21.56 -5.37 2.30
N ILE A 336 -20.29 -5.74 2.44
CA ILE A 336 -19.47 -5.45 3.62
C ILE A 336 -19.41 -3.92 3.85
N ASN A 337 -19.06 -3.18 2.81
CA ASN A 337 -18.96 -1.71 2.90
C ASN A 337 -20.31 -1.05 3.24
N ALA A 338 -21.42 -1.60 2.76
CA ALA A 338 -22.76 -1.08 3.10
C ALA A 338 -23.01 -1.14 4.61
N ARG A 339 -22.58 -2.22 5.26
CA ARG A 339 -22.61 -2.33 6.73
C ARG A 339 -21.69 -1.29 7.37
N ASP A 340 -20.46 -1.18 6.90
CA ASP A 340 -19.45 -0.28 7.48
C ASP A 340 -19.86 1.19 7.37
N PHE A 341 -20.54 1.56 6.29
CA PHE A 341 -21.08 2.92 6.11
C PHE A 341 -22.40 3.15 6.86
N GLY A 342 -22.97 2.11 7.48
CA GLY A 342 -24.23 2.21 8.23
C GLY A 342 -25.48 2.17 7.36
N TRP A 343 -25.38 1.68 6.10
CA TRP A 343 -26.53 1.57 5.18
C TRP A 343 -27.30 0.26 5.35
N ALA A 344 -26.65 -0.76 5.94
CA ALA A 344 -27.24 -2.07 6.22
C ALA A 344 -26.83 -2.54 7.62
N GLY A 345 -27.68 -3.34 8.25
CA GLY A 345 -27.36 -4.02 9.51
C GLY A 345 -26.51 -5.25 9.28
N LEU A 346 -25.92 -5.77 10.35
CA LEU A 346 -25.04 -6.94 10.31
C LEU A 346 -25.81 -8.20 9.85
N GLN A 347 -27.02 -8.43 10.37
CA GLN A 347 -27.85 -9.58 9.99
C GLN A 347 -28.15 -9.61 8.49
N ASP A 348 -28.55 -8.47 7.93
CA ASP A 348 -28.86 -8.31 6.50
C ASP A 348 -27.60 -8.59 5.67
N THR A 349 -26.45 -8.05 6.09
CA THR A 349 -25.18 -8.24 5.39
C THR A 349 -24.79 -9.72 5.39
N VAL A 350 -24.84 -10.40 6.55
CA VAL A 350 -24.50 -11.83 6.67
C VAL A 350 -25.40 -12.66 5.74
N GLU A 351 -26.72 -12.40 5.73
CA GLU A 351 -27.66 -13.12 4.87
C GLU A 351 -27.35 -12.94 3.37
N ARG A 352 -26.94 -11.75 2.95
CA ARG A 352 -26.54 -11.48 1.56
C ARG A 352 -25.28 -12.28 1.20
N LEU A 353 -24.25 -12.26 2.08
CA LEU A 353 -23.02 -13.01 1.86
C LEU A 353 -23.28 -14.52 1.78
N GLU A 354 -24.05 -15.08 2.73
CA GLU A 354 -24.41 -16.50 2.77
C GLU A 354 -25.14 -16.93 1.50
N SER A 355 -26.14 -16.15 1.09
CA SER A 355 -26.96 -16.50 -0.07
C SER A 355 -26.12 -16.50 -1.35
N THR A 356 -25.25 -15.50 -1.51
CA THR A 356 -24.36 -15.42 -2.69
C THR A 356 -23.33 -16.53 -2.68
N LEU A 357 -22.65 -16.79 -1.55
CA LEU A 357 -21.64 -17.87 -1.48
C LEU A 357 -22.28 -19.25 -1.68
N LYS A 358 -23.50 -19.46 -1.18
CA LYS A 358 -24.27 -20.69 -1.43
C LYS A 358 -24.52 -20.89 -2.94
N THR A 359 -24.91 -19.83 -3.65
CA THR A 359 -25.09 -19.88 -5.11
C THR A 359 -23.75 -20.20 -5.79
N VAL A 360 -22.68 -19.48 -5.44
CA VAL A 360 -21.33 -19.67 -6.00
C VAL A 360 -20.85 -21.14 -5.79
N ARG A 361 -21.12 -21.71 -4.63
CA ARG A 361 -20.73 -23.10 -4.35
C ARG A 361 -21.38 -24.09 -5.32
N ASN A 362 -22.62 -23.82 -5.71
CA ASN A 362 -23.43 -24.70 -6.58
C ASN A 362 -23.18 -24.45 -8.09
N MET A 363 -22.54 -23.33 -8.47
CA MET A 363 -22.22 -23.04 -9.88
C MET A 363 -21.17 -24.02 -10.43
N GLU A 364 -21.27 -24.36 -11.70
CA GLU A 364 -20.29 -25.19 -12.41
C GLU A 364 -18.93 -24.49 -12.41
N LYS A 365 -17.86 -25.26 -12.15
CA LYS A 365 -16.49 -24.74 -12.06
C LYS A 365 -15.51 -25.63 -12.83
N TYR A 366 -14.40 -25.04 -13.25
CA TYR A 366 -13.28 -25.76 -13.83
C TYR A 366 -12.07 -25.66 -12.87
N ARG A 367 -11.67 -26.76 -12.25
CA ARG A 367 -10.57 -26.82 -11.26
C ARG A 367 -10.70 -25.78 -10.15
N GLY A 368 -11.92 -25.60 -9.64
CA GLY A 368 -12.20 -24.62 -8.59
C GLY A 368 -12.49 -23.22 -9.10
N HIS A 369 -12.18 -22.91 -10.36
CA HIS A 369 -12.40 -21.58 -10.96
C HIS A 369 -13.79 -21.47 -11.55
N LEU A 370 -14.41 -20.32 -11.36
CA LEU A 370 -15.61 -19.94 -12.11
C LEU A 370 -15.22 -19.62 -13.57
N TYR A 371 -16.13 -19.92 -14.50
CA TYR A 371 -16.01 -19.44 -15.88
C TYR A 371 -16.21 -17.92 -15.94
N ASN A 372 -15.83 -17.32 -17.04
CA ASN A 372 -15.84 -15.86 -17.20
C ASN A 372 -17.25 -15.25 -17.10
N TRP A 373 -18.26 -15.93 -17.61
CA TRP A 373 -19.64 -15.43 -17.61
C TRP A 373 -20.66 -16.51 -17.31
N TYR A 374 -21.71 -16.14 -16.57
CA TYR A 374 -22.87 -16.98 -16.24
C TYR A 374 -24.16 -16.19 -16.44
N ASN A 375 -25.24 -16.88 -16.79
CA ASN A 375 -26.59 -16.35 -16.69
C ASN A 375 -27.00 -16.31 -15.21
N THR A 376 -27.54 -15.19 -14.74
CA THR A 376 -27.88 -15.02 -13.30
C THR A 376 -29.14 -15.81 -12.91
N GLU A 377 -30.05 -16.07 -13.85
CA GLU A 377 -31.31 -16.78 -13.59
C GLU A 377 -31.10 -18.31 -13.64
N THR A 378 -30.42 -18.84 -14.67
CA THR A 378 -30.24 -20.27 -14.88
C THR A 378 -28.98 -20.83 -14.23
N LEU A 379 -28.01 -20.00 -13.92
CA LEU A 379 -26.65 -20.33 -13.41
C LEU A 379 -25.79 -21.09 -14.43
N GLU A 380 -26.22 -21.15 -15.70
CA GLU A 380 -25.46 -21.81 -16.77
C GLU A 380 -24.27 -20.94 -17.18
N PRO A 381 -23.08 -21.53 -17.36
CA PRO A 381 -21.96 -20.78 -17.91
C PRO A 381 -22.21 -20.43 -19.39
N LEU A 382 -21.80 -19.22 -19.78
CA LEU A 382 -21.99 -18.72 -21.14
C LEU A 382 -20.77 -19.03 -22.01
N ASN A 383 -21.04 -19.40 -23.26
CA ASN A 383 -19.97 -19.69 -24.22
C ASN A 383 -19.25 -18.43 -24.68
N PRO A 384 -17.94 -18.47 -24.97
CA PRO A 384 -17.07 -19.66 -24.84
C PRO A 384 -16.74 -19.98 -23.36
N LEU A 385 -16.58 -21.27 -23.03
CA LEU A 385 -16.20 -21.70 -21.67
C LEU A 385 -14.74 -21.30 -21.41
N TYR A 386 -14.56 -20.17 -20.77
CA TYR A 386 -13.26 -19.53 -20.59
C TYR A 386 -13.02 -19.21 -19.11
N VAL A 387 -11.84 -19.56 -18.62
CA VAL A 387 -11.38 -19.17 -17.28
C VAL A 387 -10.42 -17.99 -17.43
N SER A 388 -10.82 -16.81 -16.95
CA SER A 388 -9.98 -15.61 -16.92
C SER A 388 -9.06 -15.66 -15.70
N THR A 389 -7.75 -15.51 -15.90
CA THR A 389 -6.79 -15.47 -14.81
C THR A 389 -6.99 -14.22 -13.94
N VAL A 390 -7.31 -13.09 -14.57
CA VAL A 390 -7.54 -11.81 -13.87
C VAL A 390 -8.80 -11.90 -13.01
N ASP A 391 -9.92 -12.39 -13.59
CA ASP A 391 -11.17 -12.51 -12.83
C ASP A 391 -11.04 -13.53 -11.69
N SER A 392 -10.35 -14.63 -11.94
CA SER A 392 -10.06 -15.64 -10.90
C SER A 392 -9.21 -15.06 -9.77
N GLY A 393 -8.15 -14.30 -10.10
CA GLY A 393 -7.29 -13.67 -9.11
C GLY A 393 -8.04 -12.63 -8.28
N ASN A 394 -8.84 -11.78 -8.94
CA ASN A 394 -9.70 -10.79 -8.26
C ASN A 394 -10.67 -11.49 -7.31
N PHE A 395 -11.35 -12.53 -7.79
CA PHE A 395 -12.33 -13.26 -7.00
C PHE A 395 -11.69 -13.93 -5.78
N ALA A 396 -10.53 -14.59 -5.95
CA ALA A 396 -9.77 -15.18 -4.84
C ALA A 396 -9.42 -14.12 -3.79
N GLY A 397 -8.91 -12.96 -4.24
CA GLY A 397 -8.58 -11.84 -3.35
C GLY A 397 -9.80 -11.31 -2.59
N HIS A 398 -10.96 -11.20 -3.28
CA HIS A 398 -12.21 -10.76 -2.65
C HIS A 398 -12.70 -11.78 -1.61
N LEU A 399 -12.60 -13.09 -1.90
CA LEU A 399 -12.98 -14.16 -0.95
C LEU A 399 -12.09 -14.13 0.30
N ILE A 400 -10.78 -13.92 0.14
CA ILE A 400 -9.83 -13.76 1.27
C ILE A 400 -10.23 -12.54 2.11
N THR A 401 -10.64 -11.45 1.46
CA THR A 401 -11.09 -10.24 2.16
C THR A 401 -12.37 -10.50 2.94
N VAL A 402 -13.35 -11.21 2.34
CA VAL A 402 -14.59 -11.61 3.03
C VAL A 402 -14.25 -12.44 4.28
N ALA A 403 -13.36 -13.44 4.14
CA ALA A 403 -12.95 -14.29 5.26
C ALA A 403 -12.29 -13.47 6.38
N SER A 404 -11.40 -12.54 6.01
CA SER A 404 -10.72 -11.65 6.97
C SER A 404 -11.71 -10.74 7.70
N THR A 405 -12.70 -10.21 6.98
CA THR A 405 -13.76 -9.36 7.55
C THR A 405 -14.63 -10.15 8.53
N CYS A 406 -15.02 -11.38 8.18
CA CYS A 406 -15.80 -12.25 9.09
C CYS A 406 -15.01 -12.51 10.38
N ARG A 407 -13.71 -12.76 10.28
CA ARG A 407 -12.81 -12.94 11.45
C ARG A 407 -12.75 -11.67 12.30
N GLU A 408 -12.69 -10.50 11.68
CA GLU A 408 -12.71 -9.21 12.38
C GLU A 408 -14.02 -9.03 13.15
N TRP A 409 -15.17 -9.34 12.52
CA TRP A 409 -16.48 -9.24 13.16
C TRP A 409 -16.63 -10.19 14.37
N LEU A 410 -15.89 -11.30 14.40
CA LEU A 410 -15.88 -12.23 15.55
C LEU A 410 -15.11 -11.67 16.75
N THR A 411 -14.14 -10.78 16.52
CA THR A 411 -13.23 -10.27 17.56
C THR A 411 -13.60 -8.87 18.07
N GLN A 412 -14.29 -8.08 17.26
CA GLN A 412 -14.69 -6.72 17.65
C GLN A 412 -16.08 -6.71 18.30
N GLU A 413 -16.21 -5.88 19.34
CA GLU A 413 -17.55 -5.55 19.85
C GLU A 413 -18.35 -4.87 18.72
N ALA A 414 -19.56 -5.38 18.49
CA ALA A 414 -20.33 -5.17 17.26
C ALA A 414 -20.83 -3.73 16.99
N ASP A 415 -20.47 -2.72 17.80
CA ASP A 415 -21.18 -1.45 17.82
C ASP A 415 -20.41 -0.21 17.33
N PHE A 416 -19.33 -0.39 16.54
CA PHE A 416 -18.50 0.76 16.13
C PHE A 416 -18.94 1.46 14.83
N HIS A 417 -20.08 1.08 14.23
CA HIS A 417 -20.51 1.71 12.97
C HIS A 417 -21.55 2.79 13.22
N ASP A 418 -21.29 3.97 12.66
CA ASP A 418 -22.19 5.11 12.85
C ASP A 418 -23.42 4.98 11.95
N TRP A 419 -24.43 4.24 12.44
CA TRP A 419 -25.74 4.06 11.80
C TRP A 419 -26.41 5.42 11.49
N ARG A 420 -26.13 6.45 12.30
CA ARG A 420 -26.66 7.81 12.11
C ARG A 420 -26.14 8.44 10.82
N ALA A 421 -24.84 8.24 10.54
CA ALA A 421 -24.23 8.73 9.30
C ALA A 421 -24.85 8.04 8.08
N GLY A 422 -25.07 6.72 8.16
CA GLY A 422 -25.74 5.96 7.08
C GLY A 422 -27.14 6.44 6.77
N LEU A 423 -27.95 6.65 7.80
CA LEU A 423 -29.29 7.21 7.66
C LEU A 423 -29.26 8.64 7.10
N SER A 424 -28.34 9.46 7.60
CA SER A 424 -28.15 10.84 7.12
C SER A 424 -27.81 10.89 5.63
N ASP A 425 -27.01 9.93 5.12
CA ASP A 425 -26.68 9.82 3.69
C ASP A 425 -27.96 9.62 2.86
N ALA A 426 -28.78 8.62 3.23
CA ALA A 426 -30.03 8.30 2.52
C ALA A 426 -31.00 9.51 2.51
N ILE A 427 -31.19 10.14 3.68
CA ILE A 427 -32.07 11.33 3.81
C ILE A 427 -31.52 12.50 2.97
N THR A 428 -30.20 12.68 2.96
CA THR A 428 -29.57 13.76 2.17
C THR A 428 -29.83 13.56 0.68
N ILE A 429 -29.70 12.33 0.18
CA ILE A 429 -29.99 12.02 -1.23
C ILE A 429 -31.48 12.26 -1.51
N ALA A 430 -32.38 11.80 -0.64
CA ALA A 430 -33.83 12.04 -0.78
C ALA A 430 -34.13 13.53 -0.93
N ILE A 431 -33.58 14.36 -0.05
CA ILE A 431 -33.75 15.83 -0.10
C ILE A 431 -33.23 16.38 -1.43
N MET A 432 -32.05 15.91 -1.89
CA MET A 432 -31.44 16.35 -3.15
C MET A 432 -32.34 16.00 -4.36
N GLU A 433 -32.81 14.74 -4.42
CA GLU A 433 -33.62 14.25 -5.56
C GLU A 433 -34.99 14.93 -5.63
N ILE A 434 -35.58 15.27 -4.46
CA ILE A 434 -36.85 16.03 -4.42
C ILE A 434 -36.65 17.51 -4.82
N THR A 435 -35.48 18.08 -4.45
CA THR A 435 -35.25 19.53 -4.61
C THR A 435 -34.72 19.88 -6.01
N PHE A 436 -33.90 18.99 -6.61
CA PHE A 436 -33.16 19.30 -7.87
C PHE A 436 -33.42 18.23 -8.94
N LYS A 437 -33.49 18.68 -10.21
CA LYS A 437 -33.50 17.81 -11.39
C LYS A 437 -32.42 18.35 -12.38
N ASN A 438 -31.44 17.53 -12.70
CA ASN A 438 -30.31 17.92 -13.57
C ASN A 438 -29.58 19.19 -13.12
N GLY A 439 -29.45 19.35 -11.78
CA GLY A 439 -28.79 20.52 -11.21
C GLY A 439 -29.67 21.76 -11.13
N VAL A 440 -30.87 21.72 -11.72
CA VAL A 440 -31.83 22.83 -11.69
C VAL A 440 -32.78 22.65 -10.50
N ARG A 441 -32.97 23.70 -9.73
CA ARG A 441 -33.88 23.67 -8.57
C ARG A 441 -35.35 23.65 -9.06
N LEU A 442 -36.12 22.69 -8.55
CA LEU A 442 -37.53 22.51 -8.92
C LEU A 442 -38.45 23.48 -8.17
N GLN A 443 -39.56 23.86 -8.80
CA GLN A 443 -40.65 24.50 -8.11
C GLN A 443 -41.44 23.44 -7.34
N LEU A 444 -41.41 23.53 -6.02
CA LEU A 444 -41.95 22.51 -5.14
C LEU A 444 -43.44 22.79 -4.81
N THR A 445 -44.24 21.74 -4.84
CA THR A 445 -45.64 21.78 -4.36
C THR A 445 -45.69 21.93 -2.83
N LYS A 446 -46.86 22.25 -2.30
CA LYS A 446 -47.08 22.34 -0.84
C LYS A 446 -46.76 21.01 -0.15
N GLN A 447 -47.14 19.88 -0.77
CA GLN A 447 -46.89 18.53 -0.25
C GLN A 447 -45.39 18.17 -0.25
N GLN A 448 -44.68 18.48 -1.33
CA GLN A 448 -43.23 18.26 -1.41
C GLN A 448 -42.49 19.08 -0.36
N ARG A 449 -42.87 20.33 -0.13
CA ARG A 449 -42.29 21.16 0.93
C ARG A 449 -42.57 20.58 2.34
N ALA A 450 -43.75 19.99 2.56
CA ALA A 450 -44.04 19.29 3.81
C ALA A 450 -43.15 18.06 4.00
N LEU A 451 -43.00 17.24 2.94
CA LEU A 451 -42.14 16.06 2.94
C LEU A 451 -40.68 16.43 3.25
N LEU A 452 -40.15 17.49 2.62
CA LEU A 452 -38.79 17.98 2.87
C LEU A 452 -38.61 18.43 4.33
N ARG A 453 -39.62 19.08 4.92
CA ARG A 453 -39.57 19.48 6.33
C ARG A 453 -39.50 18.23 7.25
N SER A 454 -40.30 17.21 6.95
CA SER A 454 -40.32 15.96 7.72
C SER A 454 -38.96 15.23 7.62
N LEU A 455 -38.39 15.12 6.40
CA LEU A 455 -37.04 14.55 6.18
C LEU A 455 -35.98 15.33 6.95
N GLY A 456 -36.03 16.67 6.91
CA GLY A 456 -35.10 17.53 7.64
C GLY A 456 -35.19 17.35 9.17
N LYS A 457 -36.44 17.26 9.70
CA LYS A 457 -36.66 17.00 11.13
C LYS A 457 -36.10 15.63 11.55
N LEU A 458 -36.39 14.59 10.77
CA LEU A 458 -35.88 13.23 11.01
C LEU A 458 -34.36 13.23 11.00
N LYS A 459 -33.75 13.86 10.00
CA LYS A 459 -32.27 13.95 9.88
C LYS A 459 -31.66 14.60 11.13
N ASN A 460 -32.20 15.75 11.55
CA ASN A 460 -31.66 16.47 12.72
C ASN A 460 -31.82 15.64 14.00
N ALA A 461 -32.98 14.98 14.16
CA ALA A 461 -33.25 14.11 15.32
C ALA A 461 -32.25 12.93 15.37
N ILE A 462 -31.99 12.30 14.23
CA ILE A 462 -30.99 11.19 14.11
C ILE A 462 -29.61 11.68 14.49
N LEU A 463 -29.16 12.81 13.94
CA LEU A 463 -27.83 13.35 14.21
C LEU A 463 -27.64 13.81 15.66
N SER A 464 -28.76 14.18 16.34
CA SER A 464 -28.75 14.57 17.76
C SER A 464 -28.90 13.38 18.71
N ALA A 465 -29.20 12.18 18.18
CA ALA A 465 -29.39 10.98 18.99
C ALA A 465 -28.04 10.51 19.58
N PRO A 466 -28.06 9.85 20.76
CA PRO A 466 -26.87 9.21 21.27
C PRO A 466 -26.23 8.25 20.26
N ALA A 467 -24.92 8.10 20.33
CA ALA A 467 -24.20 7.17 19.46
C ALA A 467 -24.63 5.71 19.71
N ASP A 468 -24.97 5.41 20.95
CA ASP A 468 -25.41 4.07 21.36
C ASP A 468 -26.68 3.66 20.62
N LYS A 469 -26.56 2.59 19.87
CA LYS A 469 -27.61 2.00 19.06
C LYS A 469 -28.52 1.15 19.97
N THR A 470 -29.75 1.61 20.20
CA THR A 470 -30.76 0.85 21.00
C THR A 470 -31.98 0.55 20.15
N SER A 471 -32.64 -0.57 20.43
CA SER A 471 -33.87 -0.96 19.73
C SER A 471 -34.97 0.08 19.92
N VAL A 472 -35.06 0.67 21.11
CA VAL A 472 -36.07 1.71 21.43
C VAL A 472 -35.85 2.95 20.56
N THR A 473 -34.61 3.43 20.45
CA THR A 473 -34.24 4.58 19.63
C THR A 473 -34.56 4.32 18.15
N LEU A 474 -34.16 3.15 17.63
CA LEU A 474 -34.43 2.78 16.24
C LEU A 474 -35.94 2.64 15.96
N THR A 475 -36.71 2.04 16.87
CA THR A 475 -38.16 1.88 16.72
C THR A 475 -38.87 3.24 16.66
N HIS A 476 -38.42 4.19 17.47
CA HIS A 476 -38.98 5.56 17.43
C HIS A 476 -38.74 6.20 16.05
N PHE A 477 -37.52 6.12 15.51
CA PHE A 477 -37.21 6.65 14.18
C PHE A 477 -37.92 5.88 13.06
N LEU A 478 -38.13 4.57 13.23
CA LEU A 478 -38.82 3.72 12.27
C LEU A 478 -40.26 4.23 12.04
N GLN A 479 -41.00 4.55 13.11
CA GLN A 479 -42.36 5.09 13.00
C GLN A 479 -42.37 6.40 12.19
N GLN A 480 -41.43 7.30 12.45
CA GLN A 480 -41.30 8.55 11.70
C GLN A 480 -40.94 8.29 10.22
N ALA A 481 -40.00 7.38 9.95
CA ALA A 481 -39.56 7.02 8.59
C ALA A 481 -40.71 6.38 7.80
N LYS A 482 -41.57 5.56 8.46
CA LYS A 482 -42.75 4.94 7.85
C LYS A 482 -43.76 6.02 7.37
N ILE A 483 -44.06 6.97 8.22
CA ILE A 483 -44.96 8.10 7.86
C ILE A 483 -44.40 8.87 6.65
N ILE A 484 -43.09 9.09 6.63
CA ILE A 484 -42.41 9.78 5.53
C ILE A 484 -42.48 8.95 4.22
N ALA A 485 -42.22 7.65 4.30
CA ALA A 485 -42.30 6.73 3.15
C ALA A 485 -43.73 6.67 2.57
N ASP A 486 -44.75 6.58 3.44
CA ASP A 486 -46.18 6.59 3.05
C ASP A 486 -46.56 7.92 2.35
N HIS A 487 -46.10 9.04 2.87
CA HIS A 487 -46.29 10.35 2.21
C HIS A 487 -45.54 10.45 0.88
N ALA A 488 -44.45 9.90 0.80
CA ALA A 488 -43.66 9.88 -0.45
C ALA A 488 -44.29 9.01 -1.54
N UNK A 489 -44.73 8.16 -1.19
CA UNK A 489 -45.43 7.27 -2.04
C UNK A 489 -46.65 7.90 -2.59
N UNK A 490 -47.12 8.72 -1.90
CA UNK A 490 -48.27 9.45 -2.27
C UNK A 490 -47.98 10.63 -3.14
N UNK A 491 -46.98 11.00 -3.00
CA UNK A 491 -46.49 12.14 -3.67
C UNK A 491 -45.70 11.87 -4.88
N UNK A 492 -45.08 10.83 -4.98
CA UNK A 492 -44.43 10.56 -5.98
C UNK A 492 -45.10 9.54 -6.67
N PRO A 493 -45.78 9.86 -7.73
CA PRO A 493 -46.42 8.78 -8.44
C PRO A 493 -45.41 7.74 -8.90
N UNK A 494 -45.72 6.68 -8.67
CA UNK A 494 -44.86 5.68 -9.00
C UNK A 494 -44.48 5.92 -10.33
N UNK A 495 -43.52 5.98 -10.54
CA UNK A 495 -43.06 6.08 -11.77
C UNK A 495 -43.53 4.88 -12.51
N GLU A 496 -43.70 4.93 -13.71
CA GLU A 496 -43.93 3.78 -14.63
C GLU A 496 -42.81 2.73 -14.45
N GLU A 497 -43.05 1.50 -14.72
CA GLU A 497 -42.09 0.37 -14.55
C GLU A 497 -40.68 0.65 -15.11
N ALA A 498 -40.58 1.48 -16.13
CA ALA A 498 -39.31 1.93 -16.73
C ALA A 498 -38.46 2.84 -15.83
N SER A 499 -39.02 3.41 -14.76
CA SER A 499 -38.30 4.31 -13.86
C SER A 499 -37.83 3.65 -12.56
N ILE A 500 -38.20 2.40 -12.29
CA ILE A 500 -37.82 1.67 -11.06
C ILE A 500 -36.29 1.60 -10.92
N ALA A 501 -35.61 1.60 -12.04
CA ALA A 501 -34.16 1.50 -12.07
C ALA A 501 -33.45 2.83 -12.28
N SER A 502 -34.18 3.92 -12.51
CA SER A 502 -33.56 5.24 -12.66
C SER A 502 -32.80 5.63 -11.39
N SER A 503 -31.58 6.05 -11.54
CA SER A 503 -30.75 6.59 -10.42
C SER A 503 -31.45 7.75 -9.71
N ARG A 504 -32.49 8.32 -10.35
CA ARG A 504 -33.26 9.49 -9.88
C ARG A 504 -34.68 9.12 -9.54
N ASP A 505 -34.87 8.44 -8.44
CA ASP A 505 -36.18 8.03 -7.95
C ASP A 505 -36.41 8.63 -6.55
N PRO A 506 -37.11 9.78 -6.46
CA PRO A 506 -37.37 10.40 -5.18
C PRO A 506 -38.15 9.50 -4.19
N ALA A 507 -39.02 8.63 -4.71
CA ALA A 507 -39.80 7.70 -3.87
C ALA A 507 -38.90 6.64 -3.25
N PHE A 508 -38.00 6.04 -4.04
CA PHE A 508 -36.98 5.09 -3.56
C PHE A 508 -36.15 5.72 -2.43
N TRP A 509 -35.66 6.93 -2.67
CA TRP A 509 -34.79 7.59 -1.69
C TRP A 509 -35.53 8.05 -0.45
N ALA A 510 -36.79 8.47 -0.56
CA ALA A 510 -37.62 8.86 0.60
C ALA A 510 -37.96 7.65 1.49
N SER A 511 -38.04 6.45 0.92
CA SER A 511 -38.26 5.20 1.67
C SER A 511 -36.96 4.53 2.13
N ALA A 512 -35.80 4.96 1.65
CA ALA A 512 -34.50 4.35 2.01
C ALA A 512 -34.20 4.42 3.52
N PRO A 513 -34.52 5.52 4.25
CA PRO A 513 -34.33 5.53 5.72
C PRO A 513 -35.15 4.46 6.44
N LEU A 514 -36.36 4.17 5.96
CA LEU A 514 -37.20 3.09 6.52
C LEU A 514 -36.52 1.75 6.37
N ARG A 515 -36.08 1.40 5.15
CA ARG A 515 -35.37 0.13 4.88
C ARG A 515 -34.09 -0.01 5.70
N THR A 516 -33.30 1.08 5.82
CA THR A 516 -32.06 1.09 6.62
C THR A 516 -32.38 0.83 8.10
N LEU A 517 -33.43 1.47 8.66
CA LEU A 517 -33.85 1.27 10.05
C LEU A 517 -34.35 -0.15 10.29
N GLU A 518 -35.13 -0.70 9.37
CA GLU A 518 -35.58 -2.12 9.42
C GLU A 518 -34.40 -3.07 9.44
N SER A 519 -33.42 -2.84 8.58
CA SER A 519 -32.19 -3.62 8.50
C SER A 519 -31.44 -3.61 9.84
N HIS A 520 -31.24 -2.43 10.43
CA HIS A 520 -30.56 -2.28 11.72
C HIS A 520 -31.37 -2.87 12.90
N LEU A 521 -32.70 -2.80 12.86
CA LEU A 521 -33.56 -3.36 13.92
C LEU A 521 -33.44 -4.89 14.00
N ARG A 522 -33.22 -5.55 12.87
CA ARG A 522 -32.99 -7.00 12.82
C ARG A 522 -31.79 -7.44 13.67
N ASP A 523 -30.81 -6.56 13.86
CA ASP A 523 -29.62 -6.86 14.69
C ASP A 523 -29.97 -7.05 16.17
N PHE A 524 -31.16 -6.60 16.62
CA PHE A 524 -31.62 -6.72 18.00
C PHE A 524 -32.51 -7.94 18.25
N ASP A 525 -32.84 -8.70 17.21
CA ASP A 525 -33.63 -9.93 17.34
C ASP A 525 -32.78 -11.01 18.05
N GLN A 526 -33.10 -11.28 19.31
CA GLN A 526 -32.36 -12.21 20.16
C GLN A 526 -32.39 -13.65 19.62
N SER A 527 -33.47 -14.04 18.95
CA SER A 527 -33.55 -15.39 18.34
C SER A 527 -32.53 -15.61 17.24
N ARG A 528 -32.11 -14.54 16.59
CA ARG A 528 -31.12 -14.55 15.50
C ARG A 528 -29.69 -14.28 15.99
N LYS A 529 -29.51 -13.60 17.11
CA LYS A 529 -28.20 -13.31 17.70
C LYS A 529 -27.47 -14.58 18.16
N SER A 530 -28.20 -15.55 18.69
CA SER A 530 -27.58 -16.77 19.25
C SER A 530 -26.81 -17.60 18.22
N GLY A 531 -27.19 -17.52 16.94
CA GLY A 531 -26.49 -18.25 15.87
C GLY A 531 -25.53 -17.39 15.04
N LEU A 532 -25.45 -16.09 15.30
CA LEU A 532 -24.72 -15.17 14.42
C LEU A 532 -23.20 -15.43 14.42
N LEU A 533 -22.63 -15.73 15.58
CA LEU A 533 -21.22 -16.08 15.72
C LEU A 533 -20.87 -17.34 14.90
N GLU A 534 -21.72 -18.35 14.99
CA GLU A 534 -21.57 -19.59 14.22
C GLU A 534 -21.65 -19.31 12.70
N ARG A 535 -22.59 -18.50 12.33
CA ARG A 535 -22.73 -18.08 10.92
C ARG A 535 -21.51 -17.28 10.40
N UNK A 536 -20.92 -16.29 11.14
CA UNK A 536 -19.86 -15.63 10.78
C UNK A 536 -18.76 -16.48 10.56
N GLN A 537 -18.49 -17.60 11.59
CA GLN A 537 -17.42 -18.60 11.48
C GLN A 537 -17.56 -19.48 10.24
N LYS A 538 -18.74 -19.91 9.96
CA LYS A 538 -19.04 -20.71 8.75
C LYS A 538 -18.74 -19.91 7.48
N LEU A 539 -19.13 -18.65 7.41
CA LEU A 539 -18.83 -17.76 6.27
C LEU A 539 -17.32 -17.59 6.06
N GLU A 540 -16.58 -17.34 7.15
CA GLU A 540 -15.11 -17.25 7.11
C GLU A 540 -14.53 -18.51 6.47
N TYR A 541 -14.93 -19.67 6.99
CA TYR A 541 -14.44 -20.97 6.51
C TYR A 541 -14.81 -21.19 5.03
N GLU A 542 -16.07 -20.95 4.65
CA GLU A 542 -16.54 -21.16 3.27
C GLU A 542 -15.82 -20.25 2.26
N ALA A 543 -15.64 -18.97 2.60
CA ALA A 543 -14.93 -18.02 1.72
C ALA A 543 -13.46 -18.44 1.57
N GLN A 544 -12.79 -18.78 2.67
CA GLN A 544 -11.41 -19.25 2.63
C GLN A 544 -11.27 -20.55 1.83
N GLN A 545 -12.20 -21.46 1.99
CA GLN A 545 -12.20 -22.76 1.28
C GLN A 545 -12.37 -22.54 -0.23
N LEU A 546 -13.32 -21.71 -0.65
CA LEU A 546 -13.55 -21.41 -2.07
C LEU A 546 -12.29 -20.81 -2.71
N ALA A 547 -11.58 -19.92 -2.00
CA ALA A 547 -10.33 -19.33 -2.50
C ALA A 547 -9.23 -20.40 -2.63
N ASN A 548 -9.10 -21.29 -1.64
CA ASN A 548 -8.06 -22.32 -1.62
C ASN A 548 -8.30 -23.45 -2.65
N GLU A 549 -9.55 -23.70 -3.04
CA GLU A 549 -9.91 -24.70 -4.04
C GLU A 549 -9.51 -24.30 -5.47
N MET A 550 -9.16 -23.04 -5.70
CA MET A 550 -8.82 -22.54 -7.04
C MET A 550 -7.38 -22.97 -7.41
N ASP A 551 -7.26 -23.89 -8.36
CA ASP A 551 -5.97 -24.41 -8.83
C ASP A 551 -5.43 -23.55 -9.99
N PHE A 552 -4.51 -22.63 -9.70
CA PHE A 552 -3.89 -21.76 -10.69
C PHE A 552 -2.80 -22.46 -11.53
N SER A 553 -2.46 -23.72 -11.25
CA SER A 553 -1.34 -24.40 -11.90
C SER A 553 -1.49 -24.51 -13.42
N PHE A 554 -2.71 -24.77 -13.94
CA PHE A 554 -2.96 -24.91 -15.38
C PHE A 554 -2.90 -23.56 -16.13
N LEU A 555 -2.99 -22.45 -15.41
CA LEU A 555 -2.90 -21.10 -15.99
C LEU A 555 -1.44 -20.66 -16.15
N ARG A 556 -0.48 -21.42 -15.60
CA ARG A 556 0.94 -21.06 -15.65
C ARG A 556 1.57 -21.54 -16.96
N ASP A 557 2.10 -20.60 -17.75
CA ASP A 557 2.97 -20.90 -18.89
C ASP A 557 4.35 -21.27 -18.32
N THR A 558 4.70 -22.56 -18.41
CA THR A 558 5.94 -23.09 -17.86
C THR A 558 7.19 -22.59 -18.59
N SER A 559 7.06 -22.28 -19.89
CA SER A 559 8.19 -21.77 -20.69
C SER A 559 8.54 -20.32 -20.32
N ARG A 560 7.53 -19.49 -20.09
CA ARG A 560 7.68 -18.08 -19.74
C ARG A 560 7.75 -17.84 -18.23
N LYS A 561 7.35 -18.81 -17.42
CA LYS A 561 7.24 -18.76 -15.96
C LYS A 561 6.28 -17.64 -15.48
N LEU A 562 5.26 -17.36 -16.29
CA LEU A 562 4.23 -16.34 -16.03
C LEU A 562 2.85 -16.98 -16.13
N LEU A 563 1.86 -16.36 -15.49
CA LEU A 563 0.46 -16.75 -15.67
C LEU A 563 -0.01 -16.26 -17.05
N SER A 564 -0.73 -17.11 -17.77
CA SER A 564 -1.43 -16.73 -19.01
C SER A 564 -2.61 -15.82 -18.69
N ILE A 565 -3.13 -15.11 -19.68
CA ILE A 565 -4.29 -14.21 -19.49
C ILE A 565 -5.56 -15.00 -19.15
N GLY A 566 -5.61 -16.27 -19.54
CA GLY A 566 -6.71 -17.18 -19.27
C GLY A 566 -6.60 -18.48 -20.03
N PHE A 567 -7.63 -19.32 -19.91
CA PHE A 567 -7.65 -20.68 -20.47
C PHE A 567 -9.02 -20.97 -21.10
N LEU A 568 -9.02 -21.37 -22.37
CA LEU A 568 -10.22 -21.83 -23.07
C LEU A 568 -10.41 -23.32 -22.79
N VAL A 569 -11.50 -23.67 -22.13
CA VAL A 569 -11.80 -25.08 -21.80
C VAL A 569 -12.33 -25.78 -23.07
N GLN A 570 -11.49 -26.61 -23.68
CA GLN A 570 -11.85 -27.37 -24.90
C GLN A 570 -12.67 -28.60 -24.55
N GLY A 571 -13.76 -28.82 -25.27
CA GLY A 571 -14.46 -30.07 -25.27
C GLY A 571 -15.72 -30.19 -24.44
N ARG A 572 -16.78 -29.47 -24.80
CA ARG A 572 -18.17 -29.87 -24.68
C ARG A 572 -18.97 -29.25 -25.84
N TYR A 573 -18.61 -29.62 -27.06
CA TYR A 573 -19.58 -29.53 -28.14
C TYR A 573 -20.25 -30.91 -28.20
N SER A 574 -21.27 -31.14 -27.36
CA SER A 574 -22.27 -32.17 -27.65
C SER A 574 -23.07 -31.60 -28.80
N GLY A 575 -23.00 -32.23 -29.97
CA GLY A 575 -23.75 -31.90 -31.17
C GLY A 575 -25.26 -31.91 -30.97
#